data_139b623b6b6921ff5a8a97ba4d44397f
#
_entry.id   139b623b6b6921ff5a8a97ba4d44397f
#
_cell.length_a   1.000
_cell.length_b   1.000
_cell.length_c   1.000
_cell.angle_alpha   90.00
_cell.angle_beta   90.00
_cell.angle_gamma   90.00
#
_symmetry.space_group_name_H-M   'P 1'
#
loop_
_entity.id
_entity.type
_entity.pdbx_description
1 polymer ?
#
loop_
_entity_poly.entity_id
_entity_poly.type
_entity_poly.pdbx_seq_one_letter_code
_entity_poly.pdbx_strand_id
1 'polypeptide(L)'
;MKYFGAHVSAAGGPENAPLNAHKIGATGFALFTKNQRQWSAPPLTPAQIAAFGENCRAGGYVPRSILPHDSYLINLGHPEREGLEKSRTAFIDEMSRCQALGLDRLNFHPGSHLNRISTEECLDRIAESINIALDRTQGVTAVIENTAGQGSNLGFRFEHLAYIIDKVEDKSRVGICIDTCHAFTAGYDLRTAAACDATFSELDRIVGLKYLRGMHLNDTLKTLGSHVDRHAPLGEGVL
;
A
#
# COMPACT_ATOMS: atom_id res chain seq x y z
N MET A 1 16.33 -8.69 9.63
CA MET A 1 15.43 -9.87 9.58
C MET A 1 14.39 -9.57 8.51
N LYS A 2 14.07 -10.53 7.64
CA LYS A 2 12.97 -10.42 6.67
C LYS A 2 11.71 -11.00 7.31
N TYR A 3 10.55 -10.39 7.03
CA TYR A 3 9.25 -10.84 7.51
C TYR A 3 8.44 -11.36 6.32
N PHE A 4 7.79 -12.51 6.50
CA PHE A 4 6.97 -13.16 5.47
C PHE A 4 5.61 -13.52 6.04
N GLY A 5 4.58 -13.37 5.23
CA GLY A 5 3.23 -13.69 5.63
C GLY A 5 2.22 -13.45 4.52
N ALA A 6 0.98 -13.29 4.89
CA ALA A 6 -0.11 -13.07 3.96
C ALA A 6 -0.96 -11.86 4.36
N HIS A 7 -1.82 -11.42 3.45
CA HIS A 7 -2.92 -10.54 3.77
C HIS A 7 -3.98 -11.38 4.51
N VAL A 8 -4.07 -11.18 5.83
CA VAL A 8 -4.94 -12.00 6.68
C VAL A 8 -6.28 -11.31 6.96
N SER A 9 -7.28 -12.13 7.25
CA SER A 9 -8.60 -11.62 7.61
C SER A 9 -8.58 -10.88 8.95
N ALA A 10 -9.21 -9.70 8.98
CA ALA A 10 -9.54 -8.93 10.17
C ALA A 10 -11.06 -9.01 10.49
N ALA A 11 -11.75 -10.05 10.02
CA ALA A 11 -13.18 -10.19 10.28
C ALA A 11 -13.46 -10.28 11.79
N GLY A 12 -14.45 -9.52 12.23
CA GLY A 12 -14.80 -9.41 13.64
C GLY A 12 -14.01 -8.34 14.43
N GLY A 13 -12.94 -7.78 13.85
CA GLY A 13 -12.11 -6.72 14.41
C GLY A 13 -10.63 -6.90 14.06
N PRO A 14 -9.85 -5.79 14.01
CA PRO A 14 -8.44 -5.86 13.64
C PRO A 14 -7.61 -6.73 14.60
N GLU A 15 -8.03 -6.88 15.84
CA GLU A 15 -7.41 -7.71 16.86
C GLU A 15 -7.31 -9.20 16.49
N ASN A 16 -8.14 -9.65 15.54
CA ASN A 16 -8.10 -11.03 15.04
C ASN A 16 -6.99 -11.26 14.00
N ALA A 17 -6.49 -10.20 13.35
CA ALA A 17 -5.47 -10.34 12.31
C ALA A 17 -4.16 -10.97 12.81
N PRO A 18 -3.57 -10.55 13.96
CA PRO A 18 -2.38 -11.21 14.49
C PRO A 18 -2.59 -12.70 14.81
N LEU A 19 -3.77 -13.08 15.29
CA LEU A 19 -4.13 -14.48 15.57
C LEU A 19 -4.20 -15.30 14.29
N ASN A 20 -4.79 -14.73 13.22
CA ASN A 20 -4.87 -15.37 11.93
C ASN A 20 -3.48 -15.51 11.26
N ALA A 21 -2.62 -14.51 11.40
CA ALA A 21 -1.24 -14.59 10.95
C ALA A 21 -0.45 -15.68 11.69
N HIS A 22 -0.62 -15.78 13.00
CA HIS A 22 0.04 -16.80 13.82
C HIS A 22 -0.38 -18.23 13.41
N LYS A 23 -1.66 -18.46 13.10
CA LYS A 23 -2.17 -19.78 12.66
C LYS A 23 -1.49 -20.31 11.40
N ILE A 24 -1.02 -19.43 10.51
CA ILE A 24 -0.33 -19.81 9.26
C ILE A 24 1.20 -19.77 9.39
N GLY A 25 1.73 -19.56 10.61
CA GLY A 25 3.17 -19.47 10.85
C GLY A 25 3.84 -18.24 10.25
N ALA A 26 3.08 -17.17 9.97
CA ALA A 26 3.61 -15.94 9.40
C ALA A 26 4.51 -15.20 10.40
N THR A 27 5.59 -14.58 9.91
CA THR A 27 6.48 -13.71 10.69
C THR A 27 6.17 -12.21 10.51
N GLY A 28 5.29 -11.90 9.55
CA GLY A 28 4.69 -10.59 9.29
C GLY A 28 3.35 -10.78 8.59
N PHE A 29 2.56 -9.73 8.46
CA PHE A 29 1.28 -9.83 7.77
C PHE A 29 0.79 -8.47 7.25
N ALA A 30 -0.18 -8.52 6.34
CA ALA A 30 -0.99 -7.39 5.94
C ALA A 30 -2.44 -7.56 6.43
N LEU A 31 -3.15 -6.46 6.62
CA LEU A 31 -4.56 -6.44 7.00
C LEU A 31 -5.24 -5.19 6.46
N PHE A 32 -6.57 -5.20 6.39
CA PHE A 32 -7.38 -3.99 6.33
C PHE A 32 -7.81 -3.60 7.74
N THR A 33 -7.64 -2.33 8.12
CA THR A 33 -8.02 -1.83 9.48
C THR A 33 -9.54 -1.66 9.63
N LYS A 34 -10.26 -1.68 8.51
CA LYS A 34 -11.73 -1.73 8.40
C LYS A 34 -12.12 -2.47 7.12
N ASN A 35 -13.41 -2.62 6.85
CA ASN A 35 -13.88 -3.22 5.60
C ASN A 35 -13.44 -2.38 4.39
N GLN A 36 -12.63 -2.95 3.52
CA GLN A 36 -12.05 -2.30 2.34
C GLN A 36 -13.06 -1.88 1.27
N ARG A 37 -14.33 -2.26 1.41
CA ARG A 37 -15.44 -1.90 0.50
C ARG A 37 -16.39 -0.86 1.11
N GLN A 38 -16.00 -0.25 2.24
CA GLN A 38 -16.79 0.76 2.94
C GLN A 38 -15.97 2.03 3.16
N TRP A 39 -16.60 3.18 2.94
CA TRP A 39 -15.98 4.48 3.14
C TRP A 39 -15.71 4.81 4.60
N SER A 40 -16.58 4.37 5.48
CA SER A 40 -16.51 4.65 6.92
C SER A 40 -16.72 3.39 7.73
N ALA A 41 -16.21 3.39 8.96
CA ALA A 41 -16.46 2.37 9.95
C ALA A 41 -16.53 3.05 11.35
N PRO A 42 -17.14 2.42 12.33
CA PRO A 42 -17.08 2.92 13.71
C PRO A 42 -15.63 3.11 14.17
N PRO A 43 -15.35 4.06 15.07
CA PRO A 43 -14.04 4.19 15.70
C PRO A 43 -13.62 2.87 16.36
N LEU A 44 -12.29 2.64 16.39
CA LEU A 44 -11.74 1.53 17.16
C LEU A 44 -12.02 1.74 18.66
N THR A 45 -12.51 0.71 19.31
CA THR A 45 -12.71 0.77 20.76
C THR A 45 -11.39 0.59 21.51
N PRO A 46 -11.23 1.13 22.73
CA PRO A 46 -10.05 0.89 23.55
C PRO A 46 -9.76 -0.60 23.77
N ALA A 47 -10.80 -1.42 23.88
CA ALA A 47 -10.66 -2.88 24.03
C ALA A 47 -10.05 -3.53 22.78
N GLN A 48 -10.48 -3.14 21.58
CA GLN A 48 -9.90 -3.64 20.33
C GLN A 48 -8.44 -3.24 20.17
N ILE A 49 -8.10 -1.98 20.49
CA ILE A 49 -6.72 -1.49 20.42
C ILE A 49 -5.82 -2.27 21.40
N ALA A 50 -6.26 -2.47 22.64
CA ALA A 50 -5.53 -3.23 23.63
C ALA A 50 -5.32 -4.69 23.19
N ALA A 51 -6.40 -5.35 22.76
CA ALA A 51 -6.36 -6.74 22.30
C ALA A 51 -5.47 -6.91 21.06
N PHE A 52 -5.50 -5.97 20.11
CA PHE A 52 -4.58 -5.98 18.96
C PHE A 52 -3.11 -5.96 19.42
N GLY A 53 -2.77 -5.04 20.32
CA GLY A 53 -1.41 -4.92 20.87
C GLY A 53 -0.98 -6.17 21.66
N GLU A 54 -1.86 -6.78 22.43
CA GLU A 54 -1.59 -8.04 23.16
C GLU A 54 -1.35 -9.20 22.21
N ASN A 55 -2.20 -9.37 21.21
CA ASN A 55 -2.09 -10.43 20.22
C ASN A 55 -0.83 -10.26 19.35
N CYS A 56 -0.45 -9.03 19.00
CA CYS A 56 0.82 -8.75 18.32
C CYS A 56 2.02 -9.16 19.20
N ARG A 57 2.04 -8.79 20.47
CA ARG A 57 3.12 -9.17 21.41
C ARG A 57 3.21 -10.69 21.58
N ALA A 58 2.08 -11.36 21.77
CA ALA A 58 2.00 -12.81 21.91
C ALA A 58 2.51 -13.55 20.66
N GLY A 59 2.22 -13.02 19.46
CA GLY A 59 2.69 -13.55 18.19
C GLY A 59 4.11 -13.13 17.79
N GLY A 60 4.77 -12.26 18.58
CA GLY A 60 6.10 -11.73 18.27
C GLY A 60 6.13 -10.71 17.12
N TYR A 61 4.98 -10.12 16.78
CA TYR A 61 4.89 -9.12 15.73
C TYR A 61 5.29 -7.73 16.24
N VAL A 62 6.08 -7.04 15.42
CA VAL A 62 6.48 -5.65 15.65
C VAL A 62 5.88 -4.76 14.55
N PRO A 63 5.72 -3.44 14.76
CA PRO A 63 5.07 -2.57 13.77
C PRO A 63 5.64 -2.73 12.37
N ARG A 64 6.97 -2.78 12.23
CA ARG A 64 7.66 -2.95 10.94
C ARG A 64 7.42 -4.30 10.23
N SER A 65 6.84 -5.30 10.91
CA SER A 65 6.47 -6.59 10.32
C SER A 65 5.01 -6.62 9.82
N ILE A 66 4.30 -5.51 9.96
CA ILE A 66 2.89 -5.40 9.60
C ILE A 66 2.74 -4.31 8.53
N LEU A 67 2.11 -4.64 7.40
CA LEU A 67 1.86 -3.73 6.28
C LEU A 67 0.35 -3.60 6.04
N PRO A 68 -0.36 -2.74 6.79
CA PRO A 68 -1.78 -2.50 6.55
C PRO A 68 -2.02 -1.94 5.16
N HIS A 69 -3.17 -2.25 4.58
CA HIS A 69 -3.62 -1.69 3.31
C HIS A 69 -4.88 -0.86 3.52
N ASP A 70 -5.02 0.23 2.78
CA ASP A 70 -6.21 1.06 2.79
C ASP A 70 -7.37 0.47 1.96
N SER A 71 -8.52 1.16 1.97
CA SER A 71 -9.67 0.80 1.16
C SER A 71 -9.43 1.07 -0.33
N TYR A 72 -9.76 0.10 -1.18
CA TYR A 72 -9.73 0.25 -2.65
C TYR A 72 -10.66 1.34 -3.22
N LEU A 73 -11.53 1.92 -2.39
CA LEU A 73 -12.41 3.03 -2.78
C LEU A 73 -11.67 4.38 -2.84
N ILE A 74 -10.53 4.47 -2.16
CA ILE A 74 -9.77 5.72 -2.04
C ILE A 74 -9.05 6.03 -3.35
N ASN A 75 -9.22 7.26 -3.84
CA ASN A 75 -8.53 7.81 -4.99
C ASN A 75 -7.98 9.20 -4.62
N LEU A 76 -6.72 9.27 -4.20
CA LEU A 76 -6.08 10.52 -3.74
C LEU A 76 -5.81 11.51 -4.86
N GLY A 77 -5.95 11.08 -6.13
CA GLY A 77 -5.84 11.92 -7.32
C GLY A 77 -7.18 12.22 -7.99
N HIS A 78 -8.31 12.01 -7.30
CA HIS A 78 -9.65 12.13 -7.90
C HIS A 78 -9.86 13.48 -8.59
N PRO A 79 -10.38 13.50 -9.86
CA PRO A 79 -10.52 14.73 -10.65
C PRO A 79 -11.58 15.69 -10.10
N GLU A 80 -12.62 15.17 -9.44
CA GLU A 80 -13.69 15.98 -8.87
C GLU A 80 -13.42 16.28 -7.40
N ARG A 81 -13.69 17.52 -6.99
CA ARG A 81 -13.45 17.99 -5.62
C ARG A 81 -14.17 17.15 -4.57
N GLU A 82 -15.43 16.81 -4.78
CA GLU A 82 -16.19 16.01 -3.82
C GLU A 82 -15.58 14.61 -3.62
N GLY A 83 -15.22 13.93 -4.72
CA GLY A 83 -14.56 12.63 -4.69
C GLY A 83 -13.17 12.68 -4.04
N LEU A 84 -12.43 13.76 -4.29
CA LEU A 84 -11.12 14.00 -3.71
C LEU A 84 -11.20 14.20 -2.18
N GLU A 85 -12.09 15.07 -1.71
CA GLU A 85 -12.27 15.33 -0.27
C GLU A 85 -12.80 14.10 0.47
N LYS A 86 -13.66 13.32 -0.14
CA LYS A 86 -14.12 12.04 0.41
C LYS A 86 -12.98 11.04 0.55
N SER A 87 -12.11 10.94 -0.47
CA SER A 87 -10.93 10.09 -0.45
C SER A 87 -9.91 10.55 0.59
N ARG A 88 -9.63 11.85 0.68
CA ARG A 88 -8.76 12.45 1.70
C ARG A 88 -9.26 12.13 3.13
N THR A 89 -10.56 12.33 3.37
CA THR A 89 -11.18 12.03 4.67
C THR A 89 -11.03 10.55 5.03
N ALA A 90 -11.29 9.65 4.08
CA ALA A 90 -11.15 8.22 4.29
C ALA A 90 -9.69 7.80 4.53
N PHE A 91 -8.74 8.38 3.79
CA PHE A 91 -7.32 8.10 3.95
C PHE A 91 -6.78 8.56 5.31
N ILE A 92 -7.19 9.75 5.78
CA ILE A 92 -6.85 10.25 7.12
C ILE A 92 -7.42 9.33 8.20
N ASP A 93 -8.65 8.82 8.04
CA ASP A 93 -9.22 7.83 8.97
C ASP A 93 -8.38 6.54 9.01
N GLU A 94 -7.95 6.01 7.84
CA GLU A 94 -7.08 4.81 7.78
C GLU A 94 -5.72 5.05 8.44
N MET A 95 -5.09 6.19 8.19
CA MET A 95 -3.84 6.59 8.85
C MET A 95 -4.01 6.70 10.38
N SER A 96 -5.12 7.30 10.83
CA SER A 96 -5.44 7.44 12.25
C SER A 96 -5.72 6.09 12.92
N ARG A 97 -6.34 5.14 12.21
CA ARG A 97 -6.52 3.75 12.68
C ARG A 97 -5.18 3.05 12.84
N CYS A 98 -4.28 3.19 11.88
CA CYS A 98 -2.92 2.66 12.00
C CYS A 98 -2.21 3.25 13.22
N GLN A 99 -2.27 4.57 13.41
CA GLN A 99 -1.70 5.23 14.59
C GLN A 99 -2.28 4.69 15.90
N ALA A 100 -3.60 4.53 15.99
CA ALA A 100 -4.27 3.99 17.18
C ALA A 100 -3.86 2.54 17.48
N LEU A 101 -3.63 1.72 16.46
CA LEU A 101 -3.17 0.34 16.60
C LEU A 101 -1.65 0.22 16.85
N GLY A 102 -0.92 1.35 16.89
CA GLY A 102 0.54 1.36 17.06
C GLY A 102 1.31 0.87 15.84
N LEU A 103 0.71 0.95 14.65
CA LEU A 103 1.33 0.60 13.39
C LEU A 103 2.10 1.80 12.83
N ASP A 104 3.22 1.54 12.14
CA ASP A 104 4.15 2.58 11.69
C ASP A 104 4.02 2.93 10.19
N ARG A 105 3.08 2.29 9.48
CA ARG A 105 2.87 2.49 8.04
C ARG A 105 1.46 2.15 7.59
N LEU A 106 1.07 2.67 6.40
CA LEU A 106 -0.14 2.32 5.68
C LEU A 106 0.19 2.23 4.19
N ASN A 107 -0.07 1.08 3.58
CA ASN A 107 0.06 0.85 2.15
C ASN A 107 -1.22 1.25 1.41
N PHE A 108 -1.08 1.84 0.22
CA PHE A 108 -2.23 2.29 -0.57
C PHE A 108 -1.89 2.43 -2.06
N HIS A 109 -2.90 2.24 -2.91
CA HIS A 109 -2.81 2.60 -4.32
C HIS A 109 -2.93 4.12 -4.48
N PRO A 110 -2.05 4.79 -5.25
CA PRO A 110 -2.00 6.24 -5.27
C PRO A 110 -3.27 6.89 -5.80
N GLY A 111 -3.87 6.33 -6.84
CA GLY A 111 -5.11 6.84 -7.42
C GLY A 111 -5.15 6.84 -8.95
N SER A 112 -6.11 7.56 -9.49
CA SER A 112 -6.48 7.50 -10.91
C SER A 112 -6.99 8.86 -11.39
N HIS A 113 -6.57 9.28 -12.59
CA HIS A 113 -7.04 10.53 -13.22
C HIS A 113 -8.42 10.38 -13.91
N LEU A 114 -8.99 9.18 -13.95
CA LEU A 114 -10.30 8.86 -14.56
C LEU A 114 -10.47 9.42 -15.99
N ASN A 115 -9.35 9.66 -16.71
CA ASN A 115 -9.30 10.30 -18.04
C ASN A 115 -9.95 11.71 -18.08
N ARG A 116 -9.94 12.44 -16.96
CA ARG A 116 -10.61 13.75 -16.81
C ARG A 116 -9.65 14.90 -16.48
N ILE A 117 -8.47 14.60 -16.01
CA ILE A 117 -7.36 15.53 -15.74
C ILE A 117 -6.06 14.95 -16.29
N SER A 118 -5.02 15.75 -16.37
CA SER A 118 -3.71 15.29 -16.81
C SER A 118 -3.07 14.35 -15.78
N THR A 119 -2.11 13.54 -16.22
CA THR A 119 -1.29 12.70 -15.33
C THR A 119 -0.60 13.54 -14.28
N GLU A 120 0.02 14.66 -14.67
CA GLU A 120 0.76 15.54 -13.78
C GLU A 120 -0.16 16.15 -12.70
N GLU A 121 -1.31 16.69 -13.10
CA GLU A 121 -2.30 17.23 -12.16
C GLU A 121 -2.79 16.16 -11.17
N CYS A 122 -2.98 14.93 -11.63
CA CYS A 122 -3.37 13.83 -10.75
C CYS A 122 -2.27 13.48 -9.75
N LEU A 123 -1.00 13.42 -10.19
CA LEU A 123 0.15 13.18 -9.31
C LEU A 123 0.33 14.31 -8.27
N ASP A 124 0.11 15.58 -8.66
CA ASP A 124 0.12 16.71 -7.74
C ASP A 124 -0.95 16.58 -6.65
N ARG A 125 -2.19 16.21 -7.04
CA ARG A 125 -3.29 15.97 -6.09
C ARG A 125 -3.01 14.83 -5.13
N ILE A 126 -2.37 13.75 -5.61
CA ILE A 126 -1.95 12.62 -4.76
C ILE A 126 -0.93 13.10 -3.72
N ALA A 127 0.11 13.82 -4.14
CA ALA A 127 1.12 14.34 -3.24
C ALA A 127 0.53 15.31 -2.20
N GLU A 128 -0.34 16.23 -2.63
CA GLU A 128 -1.06 17.14 -1.73
C GLU A 128 -1.91 16.38 -0.72
N SER A 129 -2.63 15.34 -1.16
CA SER A 129 -3.46 14.51 -0.28
C SER A 129 -2.64 13.77 0.76
N ILE A 130 -1.45 13.30 0.39
CA ILE A 130 -0.48 12.70 1.32
C ILE A 130 -0.02 13.74 2.34
N ASN A 131 0.40 14.94 1.91
CA ASN A 131 0.84 16.01 2.81
C ASN A 131 -0.25 16.35 3.84
N ILE A 132 -1.50 16.54 3.39
CA ILE A 132 -2.63 16.80 4.28
C ILE A 132 -2.83 15.68 5.31
N ALA A 133 -2.66 14.41 4.92
CA ALA A 133 -2.81 13.28 5.83
C ALA A 133 -1.66 13.19 6.82
N LEU A 134 -0.42 13.45 6.38
CA LEU A 134 0.77 13.47 7.23
C LEU A 134 0.69 14.60 8.28
N ASP A 135 0.17 15.76 7.93
CA ASP A 135 -0.05 16.88 8.87
C ASP A 135 -1.06 16.56 9.97
N ARG A 136 -2.03 15.68 9.68
CA ARG A 136 -3.11 15.31 10.61
C ARG A 136 -2.84 14.04 11.40
N THR A 137 -1.76 13.34 11.13
CA THR A 137 -1.40 12.07 11.78
C THR A 137 0.05 12.07 12.21
N GLN A 138 0.42 11.15 13.11
CA GLN A 138 1.78 11.04 13.60
C GLN A 138 2.27 9.59 13.57
N GLY A 139 3.58 9.40 13.33
CA GLY A 139 4.25 8.10 13.46
C GLY A 139 3.89 7.06 12.40
N VAL A 140 3.00 7.38 11.44
CA VAL A 140 2.60 6.47 10.36
C VAL A 140 3.18 6.96 9.03
N THR A 141 3.85 6.09 8.30
CA THR A 141 4.41 6.33 6.98
C THR A 141 3.38 6.02 5.90
N ALA A 142 3.16 6.94 4.97
CA ALA A 142 2.38 6.72 3.77
C ALA A 142 3.20 5.90 2.77
N VAL A 143 2.79 4.66 2.49
CA VAL A 143 3.53 3.73 1.63
C VAL A 143 2.77 3.57 0.31
N ILE A 144 3.31 4.15 -0.75
CA ILE A 144 2.70 4.17 -2.08
C ILE A 144 2.99 2.85 -2.78
N GLU A 145 1.95 2.11 -3.13
CA GLU A 145 2.11 0.89 -3.91
C GLU A 145 2.19 1.20 -5.41
N ASN A 146 3.12 0.54 -6.11
CA ASN A 146 3.06 0.56 -7.56
C ASN A 146 1.81 -0.18 -8.05
N THR A 147 1.27 0.22 -9.20
CA THR A 147 0.08 -0.38 -9.81
C THR A 147 0.42 -1.01 -11.17
N ALA A 148 -0.49 -1.82 -11.68
CA ALA A 148 -0.38 -2.39 -13.03
C ALA A 148 -0.56 -1.35 -14.16
N GLY A 149 -1.11 -0.16 -13.84
CA GLY A 149 -1.53 0.82 -14.84
C GLY A 149 -2.83 0.46 -15.54
N GLN A 150 -3.68 -0.35 -14.91
CA GLN A 150 -4.98 -0.71 -15.47
C GLN A 150 -5.90 0.51 -15.56
N GLY A 151 -6.50 0.70 -16.73
CA GLY A 151 -7.40 1.82 -16.99
C GLY A 151 -6.69 3.17 -16.93
N SER A 152 -6.96 3.95 -15.89
CA SER A 152 -6.38 5.28 -15.66
C SER A 152 -5.63 5.39 -14.34
N ASN A 153 -5.27 4.24 -13.73
CA ASN A 153 -4.51 4.18 -12.48
C ASN A 153 -3.08 4.65 -12.69
N LEU A 154 -2.60 5.49 -11.78
CA LEU A 154 -1.22 5.96 -11.74
C LEU A 154 -0.38 5.15 -10.74
N GLY A 155 0.95 5.37 -10.74
CA GLY A 155 1.89 4.60 -9.93
C GLY A 155 2.49 3.39 -10.65
N PHE A 156 2.10 3.11 -11.90
CA PHE A 156 2.65 1.99 -12.67
C PHE A 156 4.05 2.25 -13.22
N ARG A 157 4.49 3.50 -13.28
CA ARG A 157 5.86 3.88 -13.64
C ARG A 157 6.63 4.31 -12.39
N PHE A 158 7.88 3.94 -12.29
CA PHE A 158 8.73 4.36 -11.18
C PHE A 158 8.87 5.88 -11.10
N GLU A 159 8.83 6.58 -12.25
CA GLU A 159 8.82 8.04 -12.30
C GLU A 159 7.58 8.65 -11.63
N HIS A 160 6.41 7.98 -11.67
CA HIS A 160 5.24 8.44 -10.92
C HIS A 160 5.48 8.42 -9.42
N LEU A 161 6.09 7.32 -8.91
CA LEU A 161 6.43 7.19 -7.49
C LEU A 161 7.45 8.23 -7.07
N ALA A 162 8.51 8.41 -7.88
CA ALA A 162 9.53 9.43 -7.63
C ALA A 162 8.94 10.84 -7.61
N TYR A 163 8.06 11.17 -8.57
CA TYR A 163 7.37 12.45 -8.65
C TYR A 163 6.54 12.74 -7.39
N ILE A 164 5.72 11.78 -6.97
CA ILE A 164 4.91 11.94 -5.75
C ILE A 164 5.81 12.14 -4.53
N ILE A 165 6.86 11.31 -4.37
CA ILE A 165 7.79 11.44 -3.25
C ILE A 165 8.47 12.80 -3.27
N ASP A 166 8.87 13.32 -4.43
CA ASP A 166 9.52 14.63 -4.55
C ASP A 166 8.62 15.76 -4.04
N LYS A 167 7.32 15.67 -4.24
CA LYS A 167 6.33 16.66 -3.81
C LYS A 167 5.84 16.46 -2.36
N VAL A 168 6.07 15.31 -1.74
CA VAL A 168 5.75 15.11 -0.32
C VAL A 168 6.74 15.89 0.55
N GLU A 169 6.26 16.66 1.51
CA GLU A 169 7.09 17.54 2.34
C GLU A 169 7.92 16.74 3.37
N ASP A 170 7.27 15.88 4.14
CA ASP A 170 7.96 15.00 5.11
C ASP A 170 8.46 13.71 4.45
N LYS A 171 9.69 13.77 3.92
CA LYS A 171 10.37 12.62 3.29
C LYS A 171 10.61 11.45 4.25
N SER A 172 10.56 11.67 5.54
CA SER A 172 10.79 10.61 6.53
C SER A 172 9.55 9.72 6.71
N ARG A 173 8.37 10.23 6.35
CA ARG A 173 7.08 9.56 6.48
C ARG A 173 6.44 9.20 5.13
N VAL A 174 7.23 9.05 4.08
CA VAL A 174 6.80 8.50 2.79
C VAL A 174 7.68 7.32 2.40
N GLY A 175 7.11 6.36 1.71
CA GLY A 175 7.81 5.19 1.20
C GLY A 175 7.05 4.54 0.07
N ILE A 176 7.57 3.41 -0.42
CA ILE A 176 6.95 2.62 -1.48
C ILE A 176 6.78 1.16 -1.08
N CYS A 177 5.78 0.52 -1.66
CA CYS A 177 5.61 -0.93 -1.72
C CYS A 177 5.71 -1.36 -3.18
N ILE A 178 6.40 -2.46 -3.44
CA ILE A 178 6.45 -3.08 -4.76
C ILE A 178 5.60 -4.34 -4.74
N ASP A 179 4.51 -4.31 -5.53
CA ASP A 179 3.76 -5.52 -5.89
C ASP A 179 4.36 -6.11 -7.17
N THR A 180 4.74 -7.38 -7.12
CA THR A 180 5.43 -8.06 -8.24
C THR A 180 4.52 -8.32 -9.43
N CYS A 181 3.23 -8.62 -9.21
CA CYS A 181 2.24 -8.71 -10.28
C CYS A 181 2.07 -7.37 -10.99
N HIS A 182 1.91 -6.30 -10.22
CA HIS A 182 1.76 -4.95 -10.76
C HIS A 182 3.01 -4.50 -11.53
N ALA A 183 4.21 -4.71 -10.97
CA ALA A 183 5.47 -4.36 -11.63
C ALA A 183 5.60 -5.10 -12.97
N PHE A 184 5.37 -6.41 -12.98
CA PHE A 184 5.46 -7.22 -14.18
C PHE A 184 4.45 -6.78 -15.26
N THR A 185 3.21 -6.60 -14.87
CA THR A 185 2.17 -6.17 -15.82
C THR A 185 2.32 -4.72 -16.26
N ALA A 186 3.03 -3.89 -15.50
CA ALA A 186 3.46 -2.55 -15.91
C ALA A 186 4.66 -2.56 -16.88
N GLY A 187 5.36 -3.69 -17.04
CA GLY A 187 6.48 -3.83 -17.99
C GLY A 187 7.84 -4.08 -17.36
N TYR A 188 7.93 -4.19 -16.03
CA TYR A 188 9.16 -4.48 -15.30
C TYR A 188 9.34 -5.99 -15.15
N ASP A 189 10.26 -6.59 -15.90
CA ASP A 189 10.46 -8.04 -15.90
C ASP A 189 11.15 -8.52 -14.62
N LEU A 190 10.60 -9.59 -14.03
CA LEU A 190 11.09 -10.20 -12.79
C LEU A 190 11.36 -11.71 -12.93
N ARG A 191 11.26 -12.28 -14.15
CA ARG A 191 11.28 -13.73 -14.38
C ARG A 191 12.67 -14.37 -14.28
N THR A 192 13.72 -13.60 -14.42
CA THR A 192 15.10 -14.10 -14.28
C THR A 192 15.88 -13.24 -13.31
N ALA A 193 16.94 -13.79 -12.70
CA ALA A 193 17.80 -13.03 -11.81
C ALA A 193 18.33 -11.74 -12.46
N ALA A 194 18.78 -11.83 -13.73
CA ALA A 194 19.28 -10.66 -14.45
C ALA A 194 18.20 -9.59 -14.72
N ALA A 195 16.98 -10.01 -15.05
CA ALA A 195 15.85 -9.09 -15.25
C ALA A 195 15.42 -8.45 -13.91
N CYS A 196 15.38 -9.24 -12.84
CA CYS A 196 15.11 -8.76 -11.49
C CYS A 196 16.15 -7.72 -11.04
N ASP A 197 17.44 -8.01 -11.22
CA ASP A 197 18.54 -7.08 -10.90
C ASP A 197 18.43 -5.79 -11.71
N ALA A 198 18.10 -5.87 -13.01
CA ALA A 198 17.88 -4.69 -13.85
C ALA A 198 16.69 -3.85 -13.36
N THR A 199 15.55 -4.48 -13.07
CA THR A 199 14.36 -3.81 -12.54
C THR A 199 14.63 -3.11 -11.21
N PHE A 200 15.27 -3.79 -10.24
CA PHE A 200 15.58 -3.17 -8.96
C PHE A 200 16.69 -2.12 -9.04
N SER A 201 17.63 -2.25 -9.97
CA SER A 201 18.62 -1.21 -10.25
C SER A 201 17.97 0.05 -10.84
N GLU A 202 16.98 -0.13 -11.71
CA GLU A 202 16.19 0.99 -12.26
C GLU A 202 15.35 1.65 -11.16
N LEU A 203 14.68 0.88 -10.30
CA LEU A 203 13.95 1.38 -9.14
C LEU A 203 14.87 2.20 -8.22
N ASP A 204 16.07 1.69 -7.92
CA ASP A 204 17.02 2.41 -7.06
C ASP A 204 17.48 3.73 -7.69
N ARG A 205 17.75 3.72 -8.99
CA ARG A 205 18.17 4.92 -9.74
C ARG A 205 17.08 6.00 -9.79
N ILE A 206 15.81 5.61 -9.96
CA ILE A 206 14.69 6.55 -10.16
C ILE A 206 14.08 6.98 -8.83
N VAL A 207 13.81 6.04 -7.93
CA VAL A 207 13.10 6.27 -6.66
C VAL A 207 14.05 6.24 -5.46
N GLY A 208 14.94 5.27 -5.45
CA GLY A 208 15.84 4.96 -4.34
C GLY A 208 15.28 3.87 -3.44
N LEU A 209 16.05 2.78 -3.26
CA LEU A 209 15.69 1.66 -2.37
C LEU A 209 15.55 2.07 -0.89
N LYS A 210 16.08 3.23 -0.51
CA LYS A 210 15.86 3.79 0.83
C LYS A 210 14.38 4.06 1.15
N TYR A 211 13.52 4.20 0.13
CA TYR A 211 12.07 4.38 0.29
C TYR A 211 11.29 3.07 0.32
N LEU A 212 11.89 1.93 -0.01
CA LEU A 212 11.22 0.63 0.00
C LEU A 212 10.85 0.22 1.44
N ARG A 213 9.55 0.03 1.70
CA ARG A 213 9.00 -0.31 3.01
C ARG A 213 8.37 -1.69 3.07
N GLY A 214 8.01 -2.25 1.93
CA GLY A 214 7.38 -3.57 1.84
C GLY A 214 7.31 -4.06 0.41
N MET A 215 6.92 -5.31 0.25
CA MET A 215 6.64 -5.93 -1.04
C MET A 215 5.41 -6.82 -0.91
N HIS A 216 4.55 -6.79 -1.92
CA HIS A 216 3.55 -7.81 -2.16
C HIS A 216 4.11 -8.79 -3.20
N LEU A 217 4.29 -10.04 -2.78
CA LEU A 217 4.80 -11.08 -3.65
C LEU A 217 3.62 -11.85 -4.24
N ASN A 218 3.22 -11.47 -5.43
CA ASN A 218 2.14 -12.08 -6.19
C ASN A 218 2.65 -12.54 -7.54
N ASP A 219 2.22 -13.71 -7.98
CA ASP A 219 2.31 -14.12 -9.38
C ASP A 219 1.17 -13.46 -10.19
N THR A 220 1.16 -13.64 -11.49
CA THR A 220 0.15 -13.04 -12.37
C THR A 220 -0.30 -13.99 -13.46
N LEU A 221 -1.57 -13.88 -13.85
CA LEU A 221 -2.14 -14.60 -15.00
C LEU A 221 -1.96 -13.81 -16.33
N LYS A 222 -1.28 -12.67 -16.30
CA LYS A 222 -1.17 -11.76 -17.43
C LYS A 222 0.27 -11.59 -17.88
N THR A 223 0.43 -11.27 -19.15
CA THR A 223 1.75 -11.11 -19.79
C THR A 223 2.43 -9.82 -19.36
N LEU A 224 3.75 -9.79 -19.52
CA LEU A 224 4.58 -8.60 -19.31
C LEU A 224 4.03 -7.40 -20.09
N GLY A 225 3.87 -6.26 -19.42
CA GLY A 225 3.41 -5.01 -20.02
C GLY A 225 1.94 -4.99 -20.45
N SER A 226 1.11 -5.91 -19.93
CA SER A 226 -0.32 -6.00 -20.29
C SER A 226 -1.18 -4.90 -19.68
N HIS A 227 -0.72 -4.23 -18.65
CA HIS A 227 -1.48 -3.27 -17.84
C HIS A 227 -2.78 -3.84 -17.27
N VAL A 228 -2.78 -5.12 -16.90
CA VAL A 228 -3.96 -5.80 -16.33
C VAL A 228 -3.60 -6.43 -15.00
N ASP A 229 -4.27 -5.99 -13.95
CA ASP A 229 -4.15 -6.55 -12.61
C ASP A 229 -4.96 -7.86 -12.50
N ARG A 230 -4.24 -8.98 -12.39
CA ARG A 230 -4.81 -10.32 -12.16
C ARG A 230 -3.79 -11.18 -11.44
N HIS A 231 -3.87 -11.15 -10.12
CA HIS A 231 -3.01 -11.94 -9.24
C HIS A 231 -3.23 -13.45 -9.42
N ALA A 232 -2.16 -14.19 -9.25
CA ALA A 232 -2.15 -15.64 -9.08
C ALA A 232 -1.34 -16.01 -7.83
N PRO A 233 -1.59 -17.16 -7.20
CA PRO A 233 -0.69 -17.70 -6.20
C PRO A 233 0.72 -17.88 -6.79
N LEU A 234 1.74 -17.75 -5.95
CA LEU A 234 3.13 -17.90 -6.37
C LEU A 234 3.36 -19.27 -7.01
N GLY A 235 3.91 -19.28 -8.22
CA GLY A 235 4.19 -20.47 -9.03
C GLY A 235 2.98 -21.00 -9.82
N GLU A 236 1.83 -20.31 -9.81
CA GLU A 236 0.64 -20.68 -10.60
C GLU A 236 0.37 -19.71 -11.76
N GLY A 237 1.20 -18.69 -11.93
CA GLY A 237 1.11 -17.69 -12.98
C GLY A 237 2.22 -17.80 -14.02
N VAL A 238 2.62 -16.64 -14.56
CA VAL A 238 3.62 -16.52 -15.64
C VAL A 238 4.86 -15.72 -15.26
N LEU A 239 4.95 -15.32 -13.99
CA LEU A 239 6.07 -14.56 -13.43
C LEU A 239 7.22 -15.48 -13.02
#